data_a861010413240bcc20dd368d7e5846cf
#
_entry.id   a861010413240bcc20dd368d7e5846cf
#
_cell.length_a   1.000
_cell.length_b   1.000
_cell.length_c   1.000
_cell.angle_alpha   90.00
_cell.angle_beta   90.00
_cell.angle_gamma   90.00
#
_symmetry.space_group_name_H-M   'P 1'
#
loop_
_entity.id
_entity.type
_entity.pdbx_description
1 polymer ?
#
loop_
_entity_poly.entity_id
_entity_poly.type
_entity_poly.pdbx_seq_one_letter_code
_entity_poly.pdbx_strand_id
1 'polypeptide(L)'
;MFLKEHNFIFNNRKIYGDLNNKVQRIFKTYESRDKNLGVLLSGLKGTGKSLLIKLCIERAIEDNIPVILVNQKINLNKFSDFIKKIDEKVVCIFDEFDKFSYENTDDREMDSGKENQFGLLGLLDGINENKNLYLFSCNNLYKINQFFLSRPGRIFYHFKFDSLSSEVIQEYLKDNLKVQIDTNISQFIKTSKSILNFSFDVLQALTEECNLYETTLDKIINDINIEFRPCNYRIKVIPPGRQ
;
A
#
# COMPACT_ATOMS: atom_id res chain seq x y z
N MET A 1 -1.64 21.96 16.34
CA MET A 1 -1.11 21.15 15.24
C MET A 1 0.22 21.75 14.86
N PHE A 2 1.31 20.98 14.91
CA PHE A 2 2.63 21.47 14.54
C PHE A 2 2.99 20.85 13.19
N LEU A 3 3.29 21.69 12.21
CA LEU A 3 3.87 21.28 10.94
C LEU A 3 5.39 21.20 11.11
N LYS A 4 5.99 20.11 10.63
CA LYS A 4 7.42 19.94 10.55
C LYS A 4 7.80 19.80 9.08
N GLU A 5 8.79 20.57 8.64
CA GLU A 5 9.36 20.39 7.32
C GLU A 5 10.01 19.02 7.19
N HIS A 6 9.78 18.37 6.06
CA HIS A 6 10.29 17.04 5.77
C HIS A 6 11.06 17.05 4.45
N ASN A 7 12.35 16.75 4.50
CA ASN A 7 13.16 16.60 3.31
C ASN A 7 13.09 15.17 2.82
N PHE A 8 12.54 14.97 1.64
CA PHE A 8 12.50 13.65 0.98
C PHE A 8 13.78 13.46 0.16
N ILE A 9 14.48 12.35 0.41
CA ILE A 9 15.60 11.93 -0.42
C ILE A 9 15.06 10.91 -1.41
N PHE A 10 15.07 11.27 -2.68
CA PHE A 10 14.67 10.39 -3.78
C PHE A 10 15.92 9.65 -4.28
N ASN A 11 15.97 8.34 -4.06
CA ASN A 11 17.02 7.51 -4.62
C ASN A 11 16.60 7.07 -6.01
N ASN A 12 17.48 7.24 -6.99
CA ASN A 12 17.26 6.83 -8.38
C ASN A 12 17.35 5.30 -8.49
N ARG A 13 16.31 4.58 -8.00
CA ARG A 13 16.22 3.12 -8.05
C ARG A 13 15.26 2.70 -9.14
N LYS A 14 15.58 1.60 -9.83
CA LYS A 14 14.63 0.97 -10.77
C LYS A 14 13.36 0.58 -10.02
N ILE A 15 12.23 0.96 -10.57
CA ILE A 15 10.90 0.65 -10.05
C ILE A 15 10.36 -0.52 -10.84
N TYR A 16 10.02 -1.60 -10.13
CA TYR A 16 9.47 -2.81 -10.71
C TYR A 16 7.93 -2.77 -10.69
N GLY A 17 7.34 -3.33 -11.77
CA GLY A 17 5.89 -3.40 -11.92
C GLY A 17 5.25 -2.09 -12.36
N ASP A 18 3.95 -1.94 -12.10
CA ASP A 18 3.06 -0.94 -12.71
C ASP A 18 2.89 0.35 -11.88
N LEU A 19 3.85 0.67 -10.99
CA LEU A 19 3.69 1.81 -10.06
C LEU A 19 3.71 3.15 -10.80
N ASN A 20 4.60 3.33 -11.76
CA ASN A 20 4.68 4.58 -12.54
C ASN A 20 3.39 4.86 -13.31
N ASN A 21 2.78 3.84 -13.94
CA ASN A 21 1.52 4.00 -14.63
C ASN A 21 0.38 4.37 -13.66
N LYS A 22 0.40 3.81 -12.44
CA LYS A 22 -0.56 4.19 -11.40
C LYS A 22 -0.42 5.66 -11.00
N VAL A 23 0.81 6.15 -10.80
CA VAL A 23 1.08 7.57 -10.51
C VAL A 23 0.56 8.45 -11.65
N GLN A 24 0.93 8.16 -12.90
CA GLN A 24 0.46 8.90 -14.07
C GLN A 24 -1.08 8.93 -14.14
N ARG A 25 -1.72 7.79 -13.89
CA ARG A 25 -3.18 7.68 -13.89
C ARG A 25 -3.82 8.52 -12.79
N ILE A 26 -3.26 8.53 -11.58
CA ILE A 26 -3.73 9.35 -10.45
C ILE A 26 -3.67 10.83 -10.84
N PHE A 27 -2.52 11.32 -11.26
CA PHE A 27 -2.32 12.74 -11.53
C PHE A 27 -3.09 13.21 -12.76
N LYS A 28 -3.12 12.44 -13.85
CA LYS A 28 -3.96 12.76 -15.03
C LYS A 28 -5.44 12.89 -14.66
N THR A 29 -5.95 11.99 -13.79
CA THR A 29 -7.33 12.07 -13.33
C THR A 29 -7.53 13.26 -12.38
N TYR A 30 -6.59 13.53 -11.50
CA TYR A 30 -6.62 14.68 -10.59
C TYR A 30 -6.68 16.00 -11.36
N GLU A 31 -5.88 16.15 -12.40
CA GLU A 31 -5.86 17.32 -13.25
C GLU A 31 -7.20 17.52 -14.02
N SER A 32 -7.79 16.43 -14.52
CA SER A 32 -8.99 16.46 -15.36
C SER A 32 -10.30 16.67 -14.60
N ARG A 33 -10.29 16.54 -13.25
CA ARG A 33 -11.49 16.64 -12.42
C ARG A 33 -11.61 18.01 -11.77
N ASP A 34 -12.86 18.45 -11.56
CA ASP A 34 -13.17 19.69 -10.81
C ASP A 34 -13.56 19.39 -9.34
N LYS A 35 -13.23 18.19 -8.85
CA LYS A 35 -13.55 17.73 -7.49
C LYS A 35 -12.34 17.08 -6.87
N ASN A 36 -12.35 16.96 -5.54
CA ASN A 36 -11.37 16.19 -4.80
C ASN A 36 -11.22 14.78 -5.37
N LEU A 37 -9.99 14.27 -5.34
CA LEU A 37 -9.67 12.90 -5.72
C LEU A 37 -9.19 12.12 -4.50
N GLY A 38 -9.96 11.11 -4.08
CA GLY A 38 -9.54 10.16 -3.06
C GLY A 38 -8.95 8.90 -3.69
N VAL A 39 -7.81 8.47 -3.19
CA VAL A 39 -7.10 7.25 -3.60
C VAL A 39 -6.80 6.41 -2.37
N LEU A 40 -7.22 5.16 -2.38
CA LEU A 40 -6.94 4.19 -1.33
C LEU A 40 -5.95 3.14 -1.83
N LEU A 41 -4.90 2.93 -1.06
CA LEU A 41 -3.89 1.89 -1.26
C LEU A 41 -4.04 0.86 -0.14
N SER A 42 -4.51 -0.33 -0.45
CA SER A 42 -4.68 -1.38 0.55
C SER A 42 -3.81 -2.59 0.25
N GLY A 43 -3.38 -3.29 1.28
CA GLY A 43 -2.60 -4.52 1.16
C GLY A 43 -1.60 -4.68 2.28
N LEU A 44 -0.90 -5.80 2.30
CA LEU A 44 0.04 -6.14 3.34
C LEU A 44 1.27 -5.20 3.36
N LYS A 45 2.02 -5.22 4.47
CA LYS A 45 3.30 -4.51 4.56
C LYS A 45 4.29 -5.06 3.52
N GLY A 46 5.21 -4.21 3.05
CA GLY A 46 6.24 -4.60 2.10
C GLY A 46 5.75 -4.84 0.65
N THR A 47 4.49 -4.52 0.32
CA THR A 47 3.92 -4.75 -1.02
C THR A 47 4.06 -3.58 -1.99
N GLY A 48 4.67 -2.45 -1.57
CA GLY A 48 4.95 -1.31 -2.42
C GLY A 48 4.02 -0.10 -2.25
N LYS A 49 3.08 -0.11 -1.28
CA LYS A 49 2.19 1.04 -1.01
C LYS A 49 2.96 2.32 -0.69
N SER A 50 3.93 2.23 0.23
CA SER A 50 4.75 3.40 0.61
C SER A 50 5.68 3.85 -0.52
N LEU A 51 6.06 2.95 -1.43
CA LEU A 51 6.79 3.32 -2.64
C LEU A 51 5.90 4.13 -3.59
N LEU A 52 4.65 3.70 -3.82
CA LEU A 52 3.70 4.47 -4.62
C LEU A 52 3.44 5.86 -4.02
N ILE A 53 3.32 5.95 -2.68
CA ILE A 53 3.20 7.23 -1.98
C ILE A 53 4.41 8.13 -2.26
N LYS A 54 5.64 7.60 -2.15
CA LYS A 54 6.86 8.35 -2.45
C LYS A 54 6.88 8.87 -3.88
N LEU A 55 6.50 8.06 -4.85
CA LEU A 55 6.41 8.47 -6.25
C LEU A 55 5.33 9.56 -6.47
N CYS A 56 4.21 9.48 -5.74
CA CYS A 56 3.20 10.53 -5.77
C CYS A 56 3.71 11.84 -5.15
N ILE A 57 4.52 11.77 -4.09
CA ILE A 57 5.17 12.95 -3.49
C ILE A 57 6.13 13.58 -4.49
N GLU A 58 7.00 12.78 -5.10
CA GLU A 58 7.95 13.22 -6.12
C GLU A 58 7.25 13.96 -7.25
N ARG A 59 6.21 13.36 -7.80
CA ARG A 59 5.39 13.96 -8.86
C ARG A 59 4.69 15.25 -8.41
N ALA A 60 4.15 15.30 -7.18
CA ALA A 60 3.53 16.52 -6.66
C ALA A 60 4.54 17.67 -6.53
N ILE A 61 5.77 17.36 -6.09
CA ILE A 61 6.87 18.35 -5.99
C ILE A 61 7.28 18.85 -7.37
N GLU A 62 7.40 17.97 -8.37
CA GLU A 62 7.67 18.33 -9.77
C GLU A 62 6.60 19.28 -10.34
N ASP A 63 5.33 19.04 -9.99
CA ASP A 63 4.19 19.87 -10.40
C ASP A 63 4.00 21.12 -9.51
N ASN A 64 4.93 21.41 -8.57
CA ASN A 64 4.85 22.48 -7.56
C ASN A 64 3.57 22.43 -6.72
N ILE A 65 3.06 21.26 -6.38
CA ILE A 65 1.90 21.08 -5.52
C ILE A 65 2.38 20.77 -4.10
N PRO A 66 2.01 21.57 -3.07
CA PRO A 66 2.36 21.31 -1.68
C PRO A 66 1.85 19.94 -1.20
N VAL A 67 2.69 19.24 -0.42
CA VAL A 67 2.37 17.93 0.13
C VAL A 67 2.27 18.00 1.65
N ILE A 68 1.19 17.47 2.20
CA ILE A 68 0.96 17.33 3.64
C ILE A 68 0.96 15.85 3.98
N LEU A 69 1.97 15.39 4.72
CA LEU A 69 2.07 14.02 5.21
C LEU A 69 1.54 13.91 6.63
N VAL A 70 0.53 13.06 6.82
CA VAL A 70 -0.08 12.73 8.10
C VAL A 70 0.33 11.31 8.47
N ASN A 71 1.26 11.18 9.40
CA ASN A 71 1.82 9.90 9.86
C ASN A 71 1.53 9.61 11.33
N GLN A 72 0.69 10.41 11.97
CA GLN A 72 0.29 10.26 13.37
C GLN A 72 -1.19 10.60 13.53
N LYS A 73 -1.78 10.14 14.63
CA LYS A 73 -3.18 10.43 14.97
C LYS A 73 -3.40 11.93 15.10
N ILE A 74 -4.39 12.45 14.36
CA ILE A 74 -4.79 13.85 14.39
C ILE A 74 -6.31 13.95 14.56
N ASN A 75 -6.79 15.09 15.03
CA ASN A 75 -8.21 15.41 14.99
C ASN A 75 -8.59 15.81 13.56
N LEU A 76 -9.37 14.96 12.88
CA LEU A 76 -9.72 15.13 11.48
C LEU A 76 -10.65 16.34 11.23
N ASN A 77 -11.46 16.75 12.21
CA ASN A 77 -12.27 17.96 12.10
C ASN A 77 -11.36 19.21 12.06
N LYS A 78 -10.39 19.30 13.00
CA LYS A 78 -9.40 20.39 13.00
C LYS A 78 -8.52 20.37 11.75
N PHE A 79 -8.19 19.20 11.24
CA PHE A 79 -7.48 19.06 9.98
C PHE A 79 -8.32 19.55 8.80
N SER A 80 -9.61 19.21 8.76
CA SER A 80 -10.55 19.72 7.78
C SER A 80 -10.60 21.25 7.77
N ASP A 81 -10.73 21.85 8.95
CA ASP A 81 -10.76 23.31 9.08
C ASP A 81 -9.43 23.97 8.69
N PHE A 82 -8.32 23.27 8.90
CA PHE A 82 -6.99 23.74 8.45
C PHE A 82 -6.90 23.70 6.92
N ILE A 83 -7.27 22.58 6.28
CA ILE A 83 -7.23 22.43 4.80
C ILE A 83 -8.13 23.48 4.11
N LYS A 84 -9.30 23.77 4.67
CA LYS A 84 -10.21 24.81 4.14
C LYS A 84 -9.63 26.22 4.10
N LYS A 85 -8.60 26.48 4.91
CA LYS A 85 -7.92 27.81 4.97
C LYS A 85 -6.75 27.91 3.99
N ILE A 86 -6.44 26.83 3.27
CA ILE A 86 -5.39 26.82 2.26
C ILE A 86 -6.05 27.12 0.90
N ASP A 87 -5.67 28.23 0.30
CA ASP A 87 -6.22 28.66 -0.99
C ASP A 87 -5.57 27.96 -2.20
N GLU A 88 -4.60 27.09 -1.95
CA GLU A 88 -3.87 26.33 -2.97
C GLU A 88 -4.33 24.87 -3.01
N LYS A 89 -4.10 24.22 -4.16
CA LYS A 89 -4.24 22.77 -4.28
C LYS A 89 -3.17 22.06 -3.45
N VAL A 90 -3.56 21.03 -2.71
CA VAL A 90 -2.63 20.26 -1.90
C VAL A 90 -2.81 18.75 -2.13
N VAL A 91 -1.71 18.03 -1.94
CA VAL A 91 -1.73 16.57 -1.84
C VAL A 91 -1.65 16.20 -0.37
N CYS A 92 -2.71 15.58 0.16
CA CYS A 92 -2.78 15.12 1.54
C CYS A 92 -2.58 13.61 1.59
N ILE A 93 -1.60 13.15 2.35
CA ILE A 93 -1.24 11.74 2.46
C ILE A 93 -1.47 11.27 3.89
N PHE A 94 -2.28 10.23 4.04
CA PHE A 94 -2.53 9.54 5.30
C PHE A 94 -1.92 8.15 5.24
N ASP A 95 -0.69 8.03 5.76
CA ASP A 95 0.00 6.74 5.77
C ASP A 95 -0.46 5.90 6.97
N GLU A 96 -0.67 4.60 6.75
CA GLU A 96 -1.22 3.67 7.75
C GLU A 96 -2.55 4.15 8.39
N PHE A 97 -3.45 4.66 7.57
CA PHE A 97 -4.73 5.25 8.00
C PHE A 97 -5.58 4.32 8.89
N ASP A 98 -5.45 3.02 8.71
CA ASP A 98 -6.09 2.01 9.57
C ASP A 98 -5.64 2.08 11.04
N LYS A 99 -4.50 2.69 11.36
CA LYS A 99 -4.07 2.97 12.73
C LYS A 99 -4.78 4.16 13.36
N PHE A 100 -5.28 5.10 12.55
CA PHE A 100 -6.01 6.27 13.04
C PHE A 100 -7.47 5.99 13.35
N SER A 101 -8.01 4.93 12.76
CA SER A 101 -9.43 4.58 12.82
C SER A 101 -9.80 3.75 14.03
N TYR A 102 -8.82 3.19 14.74
CA TYR A 102 -9.04 2.30 15.88
C TYR A 102 -8.20 2.73 17.07
N GLU A 103 -8.81 3.30 18.06
CA GLU A 103 -8.45 3.13 19.45
C GLU A 103 -9.68 3.04 20.32
N ASN A 104 -9.61 1.97 21.05
CA ASN A 104 -10.07 1.63 22.38
C ASN A 104 -11.37 0.86 22.48
N THR A 105 -11.15 -0.34 22.94
CA THR A 105 -12.01 -1.31 23.62
C THR A 105 -12.70 -0.80 24.89
N ASP A 106 -12.59 0.46 25.26
CA ASP A 106 -13.36 1.05 26.35
C ASP A 106 -14.61 1.75 25.80
N ASP A 107 -15.77 1.21 26.16
CA ASP A 107 -17.12 1.58 25.69
C ASP A 107 -17.47 3.08 25.77
N ARG A 108 -16.63 3.90 26.38
CA ARG A 108 -16.85 5.36 26.52
C ARG A 108 -16.23 6.21 25.41
N GLU A 109 -15.38 5.64 24.55
CA GLU A 109 -14.70 6.35 23.45
C GLU A 109 -15.17 5.90 22.05
N MET A 110 -16.21 5.07 21.96
CA MET A 110 -16.79 4.65 20.66
C MET A 110 -17.28 5.84 19.83
N ASP A 111 -17.67 6.93 20.46
CA ASP A 111 -18.15 8.14 19.76
C ASP A 111 -17.02 8.93 19.10
N SER A 112 -15.83 9.01 19.72
CA SER A 112 -14.72 9.80 19.20
C SER A 112 -14.11 9.23 17.90
N GLY A 113 -14.11 7.91 17.74
CA GLY A 113 -13.63 7.25 16.52
C GLY A 113 -14.57 7.46 15.34
N LYS A 114 -15.87 7.50 15.57
CA LYS A 114 -16.88 7.80 14.55
C LYS A 114 -16.86 9.27 14.15
N GLU A 115 -16.78 10.19 15.11
CA GLU A 115 -16.68 11.63 14.85
C GLU A 115 -15.44 11.98 14.01
N ASN A 116 -14.30 11.35 14.25
CA ASN A 116 -13.10 11.55 13.46
C ASN A 116 -13.28 11.13 11.99
N GLN A 117 -14.00 10.04 11.71
CA GLN A 117 -14.24 9.61 10.34
C GLN A 117 -15.22 10.54 9.60
N PHE A 118 -16.20 11.12 10.28
CA PHE A 118 -17.14 12.08 9.68
C PHE A 118 -16.44 13.36 9.20
N GLY A 119 -15.46 13.86 9.95
CA GLY A 119 -14.66 15.04 9.54
C GLY A 119 -13.94 14.83 8.20
N LEU A 120 -13.44 13.62 7.95
CA LEU A 120 -12.78 13.28 6.70
C LEU A 120 -13.76 13.09 5.53
N LEU A 121 -14.96 12.56 5.81
CA LEU A 121 -16.01 12.47 4.79
C LEU A 121 -16.38 13.84 4.24
N GLY A 122 -16.45 14.86 5.10
CA GLY A 122 -16.69 16.24 4.69
C GLY A 122 -15.60 16.82 3.78
N LEU A 123 -14.33 16.41 4.00
CA LEU A 123 -13.23 16.79 3.10
C LEU A 123 -13.34 16.15 1.71
N LEU A 124 -13.71 14.86 1.68
CA LEU A 124 -13.81 14.10 0.43
C LEU A 124 -15.05 14.48 -0.38
N ASP A 125 -16.17 14.77 0.27
CA ASP A 125 -17.45 15.13 -0.38
C ASP A 125 -17.41 16.52 -1.07
N GLY A 126 -16.34 17.30 -0.86
CA GLY A 126 -15.98 18.41 -1.76
C GLY A 126 -16.86 19.64 -1.72
N ILE A 127 -17.15 20.19 -0.53
CA ILE A 127 -17.76 21.53 -0.41
C ILE A 127 -16.66 22.63 -0.55
N ASN A 128 -15.41 22.26 -0.73
CA ASN A 128 -14.31 23.20 -0.86
C ASN A 128 -14.12 23.64 -2.31
N GLU A 129 -13.84 24.93 -2.51
CA GLU A 129 -13.55 25.52 -3.83
C GLU A 129 -12.25 24.97 -4.43
N ASN A 130 -11.29 24.55 -3.58
CA ASN A 130 -10.02 23.99 -4.01
C ASN A 130 -10.10 22.46 -4.15
N LYS A 131 -9.65 21.98 -5.30
CA LYS A 131 -9.53 20.55 -5.54
C LYS A 131 -8.23 19.99 -4.95
N ASN A 132 -8.36 19.00 -4.09
CA ASN A 132 -7.24 18.36 -3.42
C ASN A 132 -7.14 16.88 -3.78
N LEU A 133 -5.90 16.35 -3.71
CA LEU A 133 -5.64 14.93 -3.85
C LEU A 133 -5.43 14.32 -2.45
N TYR A 134 -6.20 13.30 -2.13
CA TYR A 134 -6.12 12.57 -0.86
C TYR A 134 -5.66 11.14 -1.12
N LEU A 135 -4.52 10.77 -0.55
CA LEU A 135 -3.96 9.42 -0.62
C LEU A 135 -4.04 8.77 0.77
N PHE A 136 -4.63 7.59 0.83
CA PHE A 136 -4.74 6.80 2.05
C PHE A 136 -4.02 5.48 1.85
N SER A 137 -3.11 5.11 2.76
CA SER A 137 -2.62 3.73 2.81
C SER A 137 -3.24 2.99 3.99
N CYS A 138 -3.51 1.70 3.82
CA CYS A 138 -3.95 0.83 4.90
C CYS A 138 -3.42 -0.59 4.75
N ASN A 139 -3.15 -1.23 5.88
CA ASN A 139 -2.77 -2.64 5.91
C ASN A 139 -3.98 -3.54 6.16
N ASN A 140 -5.00 -3.04 6.82
CA ASN A 140 -6.20 -3.79 7.15
C ASN A 140 -7.49 -3.01 6.80
N LEU A 141 -8.15 -3.42 5.71
CA LEU A 141 -9.40 -2.81 5.23
C LEU A 141 -10.57 -2.94 6.22
N TYR A 142 -10.59 -3.99 7.05
CA TYR A 142 -11.68 -4.19 8.03
C TYR A 142 -11.71 -3.10 9.11
N LYS A 143 -10.58 -2.40 9.29
CA LYS A 143 -10.48 -1.26 10.19
C LYS A 143 -10.97 0.06 9.58
N ILE A 144 -11.27 0.09 8.29
CA ILE A 144 -11.77 1.27 7.60
C ILE A 144 -13.29 1.19 7.50
N ASN A 145 -13.96 2.29 7.84
CA ASN A 145 -15.41 2.35 7.75
C ASN A 145 -15.86 2.15 6.29
N GLN A 146 -16.85 1.28 6.07
CA GLN A 146 -17.38 0.97 4.75
C GLN A 146 -17.97 2.18 4.03
N PHE A 147 -18.41 3.22 4.74
CA PHE A 147 -18.87 4.48 4.13
C PHE A 147 -17.79 5.21 3.34
N PHE A 148 -16.51 4.95 3.63
CA PHE A 148 -15.40 5.42 2.81
C PHE A 148 -15.32 4.70 1.47
N LEU A 149 -15.54 3.40 1.48
CA LEU A 149 -15.31 2.51 0.33
C LEU A 149 -16.49 2.50 -0.64
N SER A 150 -17.71 2.76 -0.15
CA SER A 150 -18.94 2.53 -0.90
C SER A 150 -19.31 3.65 -1.89
N ARG A 151 -18.61 4.78 -1.90
CA ARG A 151 -18.94 5.93 -2.76
C ARG A 151 -17.76 6.33 -3.65
N PRO A 152 -17.84 6.11 -4.98
CA PRO A 152 -16.80 6.56 -5.93
C PRO A 152 -16.55 8.07 -5.93
N GLY A 153 -17.48 8.86 -5.38
CA GLY A 153 -17.29 10.30 -5.16
C GLY A 153 -16.25 10.62 -4.09
N ARG A 154 -16.00 9.70 -3.15
CA ARG A 154 -15.04 9.84 -2.03
C ARG A 154 -13.72 9.18 -2.37
N ILE A 155 -13.74 7.84 -2.52
CA ILE A 155 -12.57 7.07 -2.98
C ILE A 155 -12.83 6.70 -4.43
N PHE A 156 -12.11 7.36 -5.33
CA PHE A 156 -12.25 7.13 -6.77
C PHE A 156 -11.40 5.95 -7.23
N TYR A 157 -10.15 5.86 -6.72
CA TYR A 157 -9.27 4.72 -6.96
C TYR A 157 -9.07 3.92 -5.69
N HIS A 158 -9.21 2.60 -5.81
CA HIS A 158 -8.79 1.64 -4.80
C HIS A 158 -7.78 0.70 -5.44
N PHE A 159 -6.49 0.92 -5.18
CA PHE A 159 -5.43 0.04 -5.61
C PHE A 159 -5.14 -0.98 -4.52
N LYS A 160 -5.35 -2.24 -4.87
CA LYS A 160 -5.03 -3.38 -4.00
C LYS A 160 -3.61 -3.83 -4.29
N PHE A 161 -2.81 -3.91 -3.24
CA PHE A 161 -1.45 -4.39 -3.26
C PHE A 161 -1.43 -5.79 -2.68
N ASP A 162 -1.66 -6.75 -3.56
CA ASP A 162 -1.62 -8.18 -3.24
C ASP A 162 -0.17 -8.71 -3.32
N SER A 163 -0.01 -10.03 -3.33
CA SER A 163 1.28 -10.67 -3.58
C SER A 163 1.86 -10.24 -4.93
N LEU A 164 3.19 -10.23 -5.04
CA LEU A 164 3.89 -9.88 -6.28
C LEU A 164 3.50 -10.81 -7.43
N SER A 165 3.34 -10.22 -8.62
CA SER A 165 3.11 -11.01 -9.83
C SER A 165 4.38 -11.75 -10.26
N SER A 166 4.22 -12.85 -11.00
CA SER A 166 5.36 -13.63 -11.50
C SER A 166 6.28 -12.82 -12.40
N GLU A 167 5.73 -11.88 -13.14
CA GLU A 167 6.47 -10.98 -14.03
C GLU A 167 7.39 -10.04 -13.24
N VAL A 168 6.87 -9.46 -12.16
CA VAL A 168 7.65 -8.57 -11.27
C VAL A 168 8.77 -9.35 -10.58
N ILE A 169 8.48 -10.55 -10.09
CA ILE A 169 9.48 -11.44 -9.48
C ILE A 169 10.57 -11.75 -10.50
N GLN A 170 10.19 -12.15 -11.71
CA GLN A 170 11.14 -12.49 -12.77
C GLN A 170 12.01 -11.31 -13.19
N GLU A 171 11.40 -10.13 -13.37
CA GLU A 171 12.13 -8.91 -13.73
C GLU A 171 13.15 -8.53 -12.65
N TYR A 172 12.71 -8.54 -11.38
CA TYR A 172 13.58 -8.22 -10.25
C TYR A 172 14.76 -9.19 -10.15
N LEU A 173 14.50 -10.50 -10.25
CA LEU A 173 15.53 -11.53 -10.13
C LEU A 173 16.54 -11.47 -11.28
N LYS A 174 16.10 -11.19 -12.50
CA LYS A 174 17.03 -11.00 -13.66
C LYS A 174 18.02 -9.87 -13.43
N ASP A 175 17.59 -8.81 -12.74
CA ASP A 175 18.45 -7.66 -12.49
C ASP A 175 19.36 -7.85 -11.26
N ASN A 176 18.91 -8.60 -10.26
CA ASN A 176 19.53 -8.59 -8.94
C ASN A 176 20.11 -9.94 -8.51
N LEU A 177 19.66 -11.07 -9.07
CA LEU A 177 20.17 -12.40 -8.72
C LEU A 177 21.46 -12.68 -9.53
N LYS A 178 22.53 -13.08 -8.82
CA LYS A 178 23.85 -13.31 -9.40
C LYS A 178 24.17 -14.80 -9.62
N VAL A 179 23.42 -15.69 -8.98
CA VAL A 179 23.73 -17.12 -8.89
C VAL A 179 22.64 -17.96 -9.57
N GLN A 180 23.07 -18.90 -10.46
CA GLN A 180 22.21 -19.93 -11.10
C GLN A 180 20.83 -19.40 -11.52
N ILE A 181 20.81 -18.33 -12.30
CA ILE A 181 19.66 -17.47 -12.57
C ILE A 181 18.43 -18.26 -13.02
N ASP A 182 18.55 -19.11 -14.04
CA ASP A 182 17.37 -19.78 -14.65
C ASP A 182 16.70 -20.78 -13.71
N THR A 183 17.47 -21.57 -12.99
CA THR A 183 16.96 -22.56 -12.03
C THR A 183 16.28 -21.87 -10.85
N ASN A 184 16.92 -20.83 -10.30
CA ASN A 184 16.40 -20.09 -9.17
C ASN A 184 15.14 -19.29 -9.51
N ILE A 185 15.04 -18.64 -10.65
CA ILE A 185 13.84 -17.86 -11.03
C ILE A 185 12.58 -18.74 -11.00
N SER A 186 12.63 -19.90 -11.62
CA SER A 186 11.49 -20.83 -11.64
C SER A 186 11.11 -21.29 -10.24
N GLN A 187 12.10 -21.53 -9.40
CA GLN A 187 11.91 -21.93 -8.01
C GLN A 187 11.32 -20.80 -7.16
N PHE A 188 11.83 -19.56 -7.28
CA PHE A 188 11.29 -18.39 -6.60
C PHE A 188 9.82 -18.17 -6.96
N ILE A 189 9.44 -18.24 -8.24
CA ILE A 189 8.05 -18.08 -8.68
C ILE A 189 7.16 -19.19 -8.12
N LYS A 190 7.63 -20.44 -8.07
CA LYS A 190 6.89 -21.56 -7.49
C LYS A 190 6.70 -21.36 -5.99
N THR A 191 7.76 -21.04 -5.28
CA THR A 191 7.80 -20.91 -3.82
C THR A 191 7.02 -19.68 -3.35
N SER A 192 7.04 -18.57 -4.09
CA SER A 192 6.29 -17.36 -3.76
C SER A 192 4.79 -17.61 -3.57
N LYS A 193 4.23 -18.60 -4.30
CA LYS A 193 2.81 -18.98 -4.20
C LYS A 193 2.48 -19.71 -2.90
N SER A 194 3.47 -20.36 -2.26
CA SER A 194 3.30 -21.10 -0.99
C SER A 194 3.59 -20.25 0.23
N ILE A 195 4.26 -19.11 0.08
CA ILE A 195 4.52 -18.18 1.18
C ILE A 195 3.26 -17.34 1.45
N LEU A 196 2.91 -17.18 2.74
CA LEU A 196 1.66 -16.55 3.14
C LEU A 196 1.58 -15.08 2.69
N ASN A 197 2.65 -14.34 2.88
CA ASN A 197 2.73 -12.89 2.66
C ASN A 197 3.96 -12.56 1.80
N PHE A 198 4.05 -13.12 0.59
CA PHE A 198 5.18 -12.88 -0.28
C PHE A 198 5.19 -11.43 -0.77
N SER A 199 5.98 -10.62 -0.09
CA SER A 199 6.16 -9.19 -0.35
C SER A 199 7.46 -8.91 -1.11
N PHE A 200 7.65 -7.66 -1.53
CA PHE A 200 8.91 -7.23 -2.13
C PHE A 200 10.08 -7.31 -1.15
N ASP A 201 9.84 -7.04 0.14
CA ASP A 201 10.86 -7.17 1.19
C ASP A 201 11.32 -8.62 1.33
N VAL A 202 10.39 -9.59 1.26
CA VAL A 202 10.72 -11.02 1.29
C VAL A 202 11.53 -11.43 0.05
N LEU A 203 11.10 -10.97 -1.14
CA LEU A 203 11.82 -11.25 -2.39
C LEU A 203 13.25 -10.71 -2.32
N GLN A 204 13.43 -9.52 -1.82
CA GLN A 204 14.71 -8.85 -1.67
C GLN A 204 15.61 -9.62 -0.69
N ALA A 205 15.11 -9.93 0.51
CA ALA A 205 15.88 -10.68 1.51
C ALA A 205 16.35 -12.05 1.00
N LEU A 206 15.45 -12.79 0.34
CA LEU A 206 15.80 -14.09 -0.25
C LEU A 206 16.85 -13.95 -1.36
N THR A 207 16.77 -12.89 -2.18
CA THR A 207 17.74 -12.65 -3.26
C THR A 207 19.11 -12.28 -2.70
N GLU A 208 19.15 -11.41 -1.68
CA GLU A 208 20.37 -11.01 -1.00
C GLU A 208 21.06 -12.22 -0.37
N GLU A 209 20.32 -13.09 0.30
CA GLU A 209 20.83 -14.29 0.94
C GLU A 209 21.38 -15.29 -0.09
N CYS A 210 20.65 -15.54 -1.18
CA CYS A 210 21.14 -16.37 -2.29
C CYS A 210 22.48 -15.85 -2.86
N ASN A 211 22.59 -14.54 -3.04
CA ASN A 211 23.79 -13.92 -3.57
C ASN A 211 24.98 -13.98 -2.58
N LEU A 212 24.68 -13.78 -1.28
CA LEU A 212 25.71 -13.74 -0.24
C LEU A 212 26.37 -15.10 -0.04
N TYR A 213 25.57 -16.17 -0.05
CA TYR A 213 26.05 -17.54 0.17
C TYR A 213 26.26 -18.33 -1.12
N GLU A 214 26.12 -17.69 -2.28
CA GLU A 214 26.26 -18.30 -3.62
C GLU A 214 25.47 -19.62 -3.73
N THR A 215 24.24 -19.62 -3.24
CA THR A 215 23.41 -20.82 -3.07
C THR A 215 22.03 -20.71 -3.71
N THR A 216 21.25 -21.79 -3.66
CA THR A 216 19.90 -21.87 -4.20
C THR A 216 18.85 -21.62 -3.11
N LEU A 217 17.65 -21.20 -3.53
CA LEU A 217 16.54 -20.82 -2.63
C LEU A 217 16.16 -21.93 -1.63
N ASP A 218 16.13 -23.18 -2.08
CA ASP A 218 15.74 -24.35 -1.25
C ASP A 218 16.66 -24.58 -0.05
N LYS A 219 17.89 -24.11 -0.13
CA LYS A 219 18.85 -24.27 0.97
C LYS A 219 18.72 -23.21 2.06
N ILE A 220 18.19 -22.03 1.72
CA ILE A 220 18.10 -20.90 2.66
C ILE A 220 16.68 -20.62 3.16
N ILE A 221 15.67 -21.11 2.45
CA ILE A 221 14.28 -20.71 2.69
C ILE A 221 13.76 -21.06 4.09
N ASN A 222 14.34 -22.08 4.72
CA ASN A 222 13.97 -22.51 6.08
C ASN A 222 14.60 -21.66 7.18
N ASP A 223 15.64 -20.89 6.86
CA ASP A 223 16.40 -20.10 7.82
C ASP A 223 15.91 -18.65 7.89
N ILE A 224 15.14 -18.21 6.89
CA ILE A 224 14.56 -16.88 6.83
C ILE A 224 13.20 -16.86 7.51
N ASN A 225 12.91 -15.75 8.21
CA ASN A 225 11.65 -15.55 8.93
C ASN A 225 10.47 -15.32 7.95
N ILE A 226 9.96 -16.41 7.39
CA ILE A 226 8.81 -16.44 6.49
C ILE A 226 7.78 -17.47 6.95
N GLU A 227 6.51 -17.20 6.65
CA GLU A 227 5.41 -18.11 6.96
C GLU A 227 4.88 -18.75 5.68
N PHE A 228 4.69 -20.05 5.69
CA PHE A 228 4.06 -20.78 4.59
C PHE A 228 2.55 -20.85 4.77
N ARG A 229 1.83 -20.84 3.65
CA ARG A 229 0.38 -21.08 3.65
C ARG A 229 0.10 -22.49 4.13
N PRO A 230 -0.85 -22.69 5.06
CA PRO A 230 -1.22 -24.04 5.46
C PRO A 230 -1.78 -24.82 4.27
N CYS A 231 -1.24 -26.02 4.03
CA CYS A 231 -1.73 -26.91 3.00
C CYS A 231 -2.95 -27.68 3.54
N ASN A 232 -4.14 -27.37 3.03
CA ASN A 232 -5.34 -28.16 3.32
C ASN A 232 -5.47 -29.30 2.32
N TYR A 233 -5.22 -30.52 2.77
CA TYR A 233 -5.44 -31.72 1.96
C TYR A 233 -6.85 -32.26 2.22
N ARG A 234 -7.63 -32.47 1.15
CA ARG A 234 -8.84 -33.31 1.23
C ARG A 234 -8.45 -34.75 0.87
N ILE A 235 -8.45 -35.62 1.86
CA ILE A 235 -8.27 -37.05 1.64
C ILE A 235 -9.63 -37.62 1.25
N LYS A 236 -9.76 -38.10 0.02
CA LYS A 236 -10.92 -38.88 -0.40
C LYS A 236 -10.58 -40.35 -0.17
N VAL A 237 -11.13 -40.95 0.88
CA VAL A 237 -11.06 -42.39 1.09
C VAL A 237 -12.03 -43.08 0.12
N ILE A 238 -11.51 -43.82 -0.85
CA ILE A 238 -12.31 -44.64 -1.73
C ILE A 238 -12.38 -46.04 -1.07
N PRO A 239 -13.55 -46.48 -0.58
CA PRO A 239 -13.65 -47.82 -0.03
C PRO A 239 -13.33 -48.87 -1.11
N PRO A 240 -12.67 -49.99 -0.74
CA PRO A 240 -12.41 -51.05 -1.71
C PRO A 240 -13.72 -51.50 -2.33
N GLY A 241 -13.75 -51.57 -3.66
CA GLY A 241 -14.95 -51.96 -4.40
C GLY A 241 -15.42 -53.34 -3.93
N ARG A 242 -16.71 -53.44 -3.60
CA ARG A 242 -17.36 -54.77 -3.49
C ARG A 242 -17.29 -55.39 -4.87
N GLN A 243 -16.59 -56.51 -4.97
CA GLN A 243 -16.69 -57.42 -6.09
C GLN A 243 -18.08 -58.01 -6.16
#